data_49fb36fe73657284ad2c58eff4289a55
#
_entry.id   49fb36fe73657284ad2c58eff4289a55
#
_cell.length_a   1.000
_cell.length_b   1.000
_cell.length_c   1.000
_cell.angle_alpha   90.00
_cell.angle_beta   90.00
_cell.angle_gamma   90.00
#
_symmetry.space_group_name_H-M   'P 1'
#
loop_
_entity.id
_entity.type
_entity.pdbx_description
1 polymer ?
#
loop_
_entity_poly.entity_id
_entity_poly.type
_entity_poly.pdbx_seq_one_letter_code
_entity_poly.pdbx_strand_id
1 'polypeptide(L)'
;MKIKAVQAFTIRSDLVGDGAITPARRPVWTQDAEVANPMSRYPRFKRLRSTWRPQWPSVGCLVTATDGSWGFGMTRYGTPVADIVNQHIAPLLLGESCMATGKLWDMMLRITSPYGGGLASYAASAVDLALWDLKGKLLQRPVYELIGGPARERIECYATGNDTDWHMEMGFKATKLACPYGPSDGLRALAMNEEFIASKRHLVGDAVDLMVDCWMAFDVDFAVRFAERMRPYKLRWIEDCLMPDDLAGQAELRRRLPADTLTTGEHWYTLGPFSNAAARHSADIFQPDIGWAGGLTGCLKIAHIAEGAGLSVIPHAGLNTPYGQHFGMAVPNSPLGEYFVASAPGVPLHEVRLTPGMQTPHNGFVTPNGEPGFGLGLTLDGIHKMTV
;
A
#
# COMPACT_ATOMS: atom_id res chain seq x y z
N MET A 1 -27.61 1.93 -15.33
CA MET A 1 -27.22 3.04 -14.43
C MET A 1 -26.04 3.78 -15.06
N LYS A 2 -26.10 5.12 -15.12
CA LYS A 2 -25.08 5.97 -15.75
C LYS A 2 -24.44 6.89 -14.73
N ILE A 3 -23.21 7.28 -14.96
CA ILE A 3 -22.49 8.27 -14.17
C ILE A 3 -23.11 9.64 -14.39
N LYS A 4 -23.58 10.27 -13.33
CA LYS A 4 -24.13 11.64 -13.30
C LYS A 4 -23.06 12.66 -12.94
N ALA A 5 -22.19 12.32 -11.99
CA ALA A 5 -21.11 13.21 -11.53
C ALA A 5 -19.91 12.39 -11.03
N VAL A 6 -18.73 12.94 -11.22
CA VAL A 6 -17.47 12.50 -10.57
C VAL A 6 -16.85 13.76 -9.98
N GLN A 7 -16.57 13.74 -8.68
CA GLN A 7 -16.04 14.90 -7.98
C GLN A 7 -14.97 14.47 -7.00
N ALA A 8 -13.78 15.02 -7.11
CA ALA A 8 -12.69 14.83 -6.16
C ALA A 8 -12.44 16.12 -5.37
N PHE A 9 -12.06 15.95 -4.12
CA PHE A 9 -11.79 17.04 -3.20
C PHE A 9 -10.74 16.59 -2.17
N THR A 10 -10.06 17.56 -1.59
CA THR A 10 -9.14 17.31 -0.49
C THR A 10 -9.92 17.03 0.79
N ILE A 11 -9.43 16.02 1.54
CA ILE A 11 -10.04 15.61 2.80
C ILE A 11 -9.03 15.70 3.93
N ARG A 12 -9.54 16.03 5.12
CA ARG A 12 -8.77 15.95 6.35
C ARG A 12 -8.49 14.50 6.68
N SER A 13 -7.22 14.19 6.90
CA SER A 13 -6.81 12.87 7.40
C SER A 13 -7.08 12.69 8.90
N ASP A 14 -7.50 13.75 9.59
CA ASP A 14 -7.62 13.84 11.04
C ASP A 14 -9.06 13.64 11.57
N LEU A 15 -10.00 13.29 10.72
CA LEU A 15 -11.43 13.18 11.10
C LEU A 15 -11.92 11.76 11.39
N VAL A 16 -11.08 10.75 11.33
CA VAL A 16 -11.50 9.37 11.60
C VAL A 16 -10.82 8.84 12.87
N GLY A 17 -11.59 8.74 13.94
CA GLY A 17 -11.18 8.28 15.27
C GLY A 17 -11.05 9.40 16.29
N ASP A 18 -11.49 9.13 17.50
CA ASP A 18 -11.52 10.09 18.63
C ASP A 18 -10.13 10.37 19.24
N GLY A 19 -9.09 9.80 18.65
CA GLY A 19 -7.73 9.82 19.20
C GLY A 19 -7.50 8.74 20.26
N ALA A 20 -6.23 8.40 20.51
CA ALA A 20 -5.89 7.41 21.51
C ALA A 20 -6.25 7.89 22.92
N ILE A 21 -7.07 7.11 23.62
CA ILE A 21 -7.45 7.32 25.02
C ILE A 21 -6.41 6.64 25.93
N THR A 22 -5.88 5.50 25.49
CA THR A 22 -4.85 4.75 26.23
C THR A 22 -3.50 5.46 26.11
N PRO A 23 -2.83 5.80 27.21
CA PRO A 23 -1.52 6.43 27.16
C PRO A 23 -0.46 5.49 26.58
N ALA A 24 0.35 6.01 25.67
CA ALA A 24 1.48 5.28 25.11
C ALA A 24 2.56 5.02 26.16
N ARG A 25 3.15 3.82 26.18
CA ARG A 25 4.30 3.48 27.04
C ARG A 25 5.59 4.17 26.60
N ARG A 26 5.73 4.43 25.31
CA ARG A 26 6.82 5.16 24.67
C ARG A 26 6.39 5.69 23.30
N PRO A 27 7.12 6.67 22.71
CA PRO A 27 6.84 7.13 21.37
C PRO A 27 6.86 6.00 20.33
N VAL A 28 6.04 6.13 19.28
CA VAL A 28 6.09 5.23 18.13
C VAL A 28 7.42 5.42 17.39
N TRP A 29 7.96 4.33 16.84
CA TRP A 29 9.27 4.31 16.19
C TRP A 29 9.44 5.38 15.08
N THR A 30 8.38 5.79 14.40
CA THR A 30 8.42 6.79 13.33
C THR A 30 8.70 8.21 13.80
N GLN A 31 8.59 8.48 15.11
CA GLN A 31 8.73 9.84 15.64
C GLN A 31 10.17 10.37 15.52
N ASP A 32 11.17 9.51 15.72
CA ASP A 32 12.60 9.88 15.64
C ASP A 32 13.46 8.76 15.05
N ALA A 33 12.95 8.00 14.08
CA ALA A 33 13.70 6.91 13.48
C ALA A 33 14.59 7.38 12.34
N GLU A 34 15.82 6.83 12.30
CA GLU A 34 16.60 6.80 11.07
C GLU A 34 15.99 5.75 10.14
N VAL A 35 15.74 6.13 8.89
CA VAL A 35 15.28 5.24 7.83
C VAL A 35 16.03 5.57 6.57
N ALA A 36 16.72 4.57 6.01
CA ALA A 36 17.35 4.70 4.71
C ALA A 36 16.29 5.06 3.67
N ASN A 37 16.59 6.03 2.81
CA ASN A 37 15.65 6.56 1.83
C ASN A 37 16.41 7.26 0.68
N PRO A 38 15.77 7.59 -0.44
CA PRO A 38 16.43 8.24 -1.57
C PRO A 38 17.13 9.57 -1.22
N MET A 39 16.62 10.27 -0.18
CA MET A 39 17.18 11.54 0.29
C MET A 39 18.29 11.39 1.34
N SER A 40 18.63 10.17 1.77
CA SER A 40 19.72 9.90 2.75
C SER A 40 21.09 10.37 2.29
N ARG A 41 21.26 10.56 0.98
CA ARG A 41 22.42 11.25 0.37
C ARG A 41 22.66 12.65 0.97
N TYR A 42 21.62 13.27 1.49
CA TYR A 42 21.64 14.59 2.10
C TYR A 42 21.37 14.45 3.60
N PRO A 43 22.36 14.59 4.50
CA PRO A 43 22.25 14.20 5.91
C PRO A 43 21.06 14.79 6.67
N ARG A 44 20.68 16.04 6.35
CA ARG A 44 19.52 16.71 6.99
C ARG A 44 18.17 16.02 6.76
N PHE A 45 18.06 15.16 5.73
CA PHE A 45 16.81 14.49 5.38
C PHE A 45 16.76 13.02 5.82
N LYS A 46 17.81 12.53 6.47
CA LYS A 46 17.90 11.13 6.86
C LYS A 46 16.87 10.75 7.93
N ARG A 47 16.68 11.60 8.94
CA ARG A 47 15.74 11.35 10.05
C ARG A 47 14.34 11.89 9.79
N LEU A 48 14.24 13.08 9.24
CA LEU A 48 13.00 13.83 9.13
C LEU A 48 12.39 13.70 7.73
N ARG A 49 11.79 12.56 7.42
CA ARG A 49 11.08 12.34 6.13
C ARG A 49 10.06 13.45 5.84
N SER A 50 9.40 13.98 6.86
CA SER A 50 8.44 15.07 6.74
C SER A 50 9.05 16.37 6.17
N THR A 51 10.37 16.56 6.25
CA THR A 51 11.02 17.76 5.74
C THR A 51 11.14 17.82 4.21
N TRP A 52 10.93 16.71 3.50
CA TRP A 52 11.03 16.64 2.04
C TRP A 52 9.86 15.91 1.37
N ARG A 53 9.04 15.17 2.12
CA ARG A 53 7.81 14.57 1.59
C ARG A 53 6.71 15.62 1.50
N PRO A 54 5.90 15.59 0.42
CA PRO A 54 4.75 16.49 0.33
C PRO A 54 3.81 16.34 1.53
N GLN A 55 3.43 17.46 2.11
CA GLN A 55 2.45 17.53 3.20
C GLN A 55 1.03 17.80 2.64
N TRP A 56 0.73 17.25 1.51
CA TRP A 56 -0.58 17.39 0.90
C TRP A 56 -1.63 16.53 1.63
N PRO A 57 -2.87 17.04 1.76
CA PRO A 57 -3.96 16.27 2.33
C PRO A 57 -4.28 15.04 1.49
N SER A 58 -5.08 14.13 2.04
CA SER A 58 -5.65 13.03 1.28
C SER A 58 -6.70 13.55 0.28
N VAL A 59 -7.06 12.73 -0.69
CA VAL A 59 -8.10 13.01 -1.69
C VAL A 59 -9.23 12.01 -1.52
N GLY A 60 -10.46 12.53 -1.43
CA GLY A 60 -11.69 11.77 -1.59
C GLY A 60 -12.24 11.96 -3.00
N CYS A 61 -12.80 10.92 -3.58
CA CYS A 61 -13.53 10.95 -4.84
C CYS A 61 -14.93 10.38 -4.66
N LEU A 62 -15.94 11.15 -5.03
CA LEU A 62 -17.35 10.77 -5.02
C LEU A 62 -17.82 10.56 -6.46
N VAL A 63 -18.31 9.37 -6.76
CA VAL A 63 -18.99 9.05 -8.03
C VAL A 63 -20.47 8.90 -7.75
N THR A 64 -21.31 9.70 -8.44
CA THR A 64 -22.76 9.66 -8.29
C THR A 64 -23.42 9.14 -9.56
N ALA A 65 -24.35 8.21 -9.42
CA ALA A 65 -25.16 7.65 -10.49
C ALA A 65 -26.44 8.49 -10.73
N THR A 66 -27.11 8.23 -11.86
CA THR A 66 -28.33 8.96 -12.27
C THR A 66 -29.51 8.79 -11.36
N ASP A 67 -29.56 7.76 -10.52
CA ASP A 67 -30.60 7.53 -9.50
C ASP A 67 -30.27 8.13 -8.13
N GLY A 68 -29.09 8.80 -8.01
CA GLY A 68 -28.62 9.37 -6.76
C GLY A 68 -27.75 8.44 -5.91
N SER A 69 -27.62 7.15 -6.27
CA SER A 69 -26.67 6.25 -5.63
C SER A 69 -25.23 6.75 -5.81
N TRP A 70 -24.37 6.49 -4.83
CA TRP A 70 -23.01 7.00 -4.86
C TRP A 70 -22.01 6.00 -4.29
N GLY A 71 -20.75 6.12 -4.74
CA GLY A 71 -19.60 5.41 -4.20
C GLY A 71 -18.46 6.36 -3.89
N PHE A 72 -17.59 5.94 -2.98
CA PHE A 72 -16.51 6.77 -2.47
C PHE A 72 -15.17 6.03 -2.53
N GLY A 73 -14.14 6.72 -3.06
CA GLY A 73 -12.77 6.24 -3.14
C GLY A 73 -11.80 7.23 -2.51
N MET A 74 -10.68 6.76 -2.00
CA MET A 74 -9.67 7.60 -1.37
C MET A 74 -8.28 7.35 -1.97
N THR A 75 -7.48 8.42 -2.03
CA THR A 75 -6.06 8.38 -2.38
C THR A 75 -5.30 9.53 -1.70
N ARG A 76 -4.12 9.86 -2.20
CA ARG A 76 -3.22 10.88 -1.63
C ARG A 76 -2.92 12.00 -2.63
N TYR A 77 -2.06 12.93 -2.20
CA TYR A 77 -1.46 14.02 -2.98
C TYR A 77 -2.42 15.17 -3.35
N GLY A 78 -3.46 15.38 -2.56
CA GLY A 78 -4.24 16.62 -2.44
C GLY A 78 -4.72 17.23 -3.75
N THR A 79 -4.68 18.55 -3.82
CA THR A 79 -5.19 19.34 -4.94
C THR A 79 -4.69 18.90 -6.32
N PRO A 80 -3.39 18.57 -6.54
CA PRO A 80 -2.95 18.12 -7.87
C PRO A 80 -3.70 16.89 -8.38
N VAL A 81 -3.96 15.93 -7.51
CA VAL A 81 -4.73 14.72 -7.88
C VAL A 81 -6.21 15.03 -8.06
N ALA A 82 -6.78 15.84 -7.17
CA ALA A 82 -8.18 16.28 -7.28
C ALA A 82 -8.42 17.04 -8.59
N ASP A 83 -7.50 17.89 -9.01
CA ASP A 83 -7.59 18.65 -10.27
C ASP A 83 -7.53 17.73 -11.50
N ILE A 84 -6.65 16.72 -11.51
CA ILE A 84 -6.60 15.73 -12.60
C ILE A 84 -7.96 15.00 -12.71
N VAL A 85 -8.56 14.62 -11.58
CA VAL A 85 -9.90 14.01 -11.59
C VAL A 85 -10.93 14.99 -12.14
N ASN A 86 -11.04 16.17 -11.55
CA ASN A 86 -12.15 17.09 -11.81
C ASN A 86 -12.10 17.71 -13.22
N GLN A 87 -10.90 18.09 -13.68
CA GLN A 87 -10.74 18.86 -14.91
C GLN A 87 -10.48 17.97 -16.14
N HIS A 88 -9.94 16.77 -15.96
CA HIS A 88 -9.58 15.91 -17.09
C HIS A 88 -10.36 14.59 -17.11
N ILE A 89 -10.38 13.82 -16.03
CA ILE A 89 -11.01 12.49 -16.00
C ILE A 89 -12.55 12.61 -15.97
N ALA A 90 -13.10 13.37 -15.03
CA ALA A 90 -14.54 13.44 -14.77
C ALA A 90 -15.37 13.80 -16.03
N PRO A 91 -15.02 14.84 -16.81
CA PRO A 91 -15.83 15.21 -17.99
C PRO A 91 -15.99 14.07 -19.01
N LEU A 92 -14.98 13.19 -19.11
CA LEU A 92 -14.95 12.10 -20.09
C LEU A 92 -15.73 10.86 -19.62
N LEU A 93 -16.05 10.76 -18.32
CA LEU A 93 -16.77 9.63 -17.75
C LEU A 93 -18.28 9.88 -17.62
N LEU A 94 -18.74 11.13 -17.79
CA LEU A 94 -20.17 11.46 -17.66
C LEU A 94 -21.01 10.71 -18.70
N GLY A 95 -22.14 10.14 -18.27
CA GLY A 95 -23.06 9.39 -19.11
C GLY A 95 -22.63 7.95 -19.42
N GLU A 96 -21.42 7.55 -19.04
CA GLU A 96 -20.96 6.16 -19.15
C GLU A 96 -21.66 5.25 -18.11
N SER A 97 -21.65 3.95 -18.36
CA SER A 97 -22.21 2.98 -17.42
C SER A 97 -21.31 2.83 -16.20
N CYS A 98 -21.82 3.14 -15.00
CA CYS A 98 -21.08 2.96 -13.75
C CYS A 98 -20.76 1.50 -13.43
N MET A 99 -21.39 0.54 -14.11
CA MET A 99 -21.11 -0.90 -13.96
C MET A 99 -19.89 -1.37 -14.76
N ALA A 100 -19.44 -0.58 -15.74
CA ALA A 100 -18.41 -0.95 -16.68
C ALA A 100 -16.99 -0.60 -16.15
N THR A 101 -16.65 -1.01 -14.93
CA THR A 101 -15.40 -0.65 -14.25
C THR A 101 -14.15 -0.88 -15.09
N GLY A 102 -14.05 -2.02 -15.79
CA GLY A 102 -12.91 -2.32 -16.67
C GLY A 102 -12.79 -1.37 -17.86
N LYS A 103 -13.92 -0.99 -18.52
CA LYS A 103 -13.94 0.00 -19.61
C LYS A 103 -13.51 1.38 -19.08
N LEU A 104 -14.08 1.82 -17.97
CA LEU A 104 -13.81 3.13 -17.40
C LEU A 104 -12.34 3.23 -16.96
N TRP A 105 -11.79 2.16 -16.39
CA TRP A 105 -10.38 2.09 -16.07
C TRP A 105 -9.48 2.22 -17.32
N ASP A 106 -9.80 1.50 -18.40
CA ASP A 106 -9.04 1.59 -19.66
C ASP A 106 -9.13 3.00 -20.27
N MET A 107 -10.30 3.63 -20.20
CA MET A 107 -10.46 5.03 -20.63
C MET A 107 -9.55 5.95 -19.81
N MET A 108 -9.56 5.86 -18.49
CA MET A 108 -8.71 6.68 -17.63
C MET A 108 -7.22 6.48 -17.92
N LEU A 109 -6.78 5.24 -18.13
CA LEU A 109 -5.40 4.95 -18.49
C LEU A 109 -5.00 5.59 -19.82
N ARG A 110 -5.87 5.52 -20.84
CA ARG A 110 -5.60 6.07 -22.18
C ARG A 110 -5.61 7.58 -22.21
N ILE A 111 -6.57 8.23 -21.57
CA ILE A 111 -6.65 9.70 -21.55
C ILE A 111 -5.52 10.35 -20.75
N THR A 112 -4.96 9.63 -19.78
CA THR A 112 -3.80 10.10 -19.00
C THR A 112 -2.46 9.65 -19.59
N SER A 113 -2.43 8.80 -20.61
CA SER A 113 -1.19 8.20 -21.14
C SER A 113 -0.11 9.21 -21.57
N PRO A 114 -0.42 10.44 -22.08
CA PRO A 114 0.61 11.41 -22.43
C PRO A 114 1.44 11.90 -21.24
N TYR A 115 0.91 11.79 -20.03
CA TYR A 115 1.57 12.17 -18.78
C TYR A 115 1.36 11.11 -17.69
N GLY A 116 1.12 9.86 -18.09
CA GLY A 116 0.75 8.74 -17.22
C GLY A 116 1.81 8.35 -16.21
N GLY A 117 1.37 7.58 -15.23
CA GLY A 117 2.15 7.24 -14.04
C GLY A 117 2.02 8.30 -12.94
N GLY A 118 2.62 8.07 -11.77
CA GLY A 118 2.61 9.02 -10.67
C GLY A 118 1.21 9.57 -10.37
N LEU A 119 1.04 10.90 -10.32
CA LEU A 119 -0.21 11.55 -9.91
C LEU A 119 -1.43 11.18 -10.76
N ALA A 120 -1.25 10.89 -12.05
CA ALA A 120 -2.35 10.42 -12.91
C ALA A 120 -2.88 9.06 -12.45
N SER A 121 -1.99 8.17 -12.01
CA SER A 121 -2.38 6.86 -11.50
C SER A 121 -3.12 6.96 -10.16
N TYR A 122 -2.70 7.88 -9.28
CA TYR A 122 -3.45 8.19 -8.05
C TYR A 122 -4.86 8.70 -8.36
N ALA A 123 -5.00 9.59 -9.34
CA ALA A 123 -6.30 10.10 -9.76
C ALA A 123 -7.21 8.98 -10.29
N ALA A 124 -6.70 8.12 -11.16
CA ALA A 124 -7.42 6.95 -11.65
C ALA A 124 -7.81 5.99 -10.51
N SER A 125 -6.92 5.80 -9.52
CA SER A 125 -7.19 4.96 -8.35
C SER A 125 -8.39 5.46 -7.55
N ALA A 126 -8.45 6.76 -7.26
CA ALA A 126 -9.56 7.34 -6.50
C ALA A 126 -10.92 7.12 -7.19
N VAL A 127 -10.95 7.31 -8.51
CA VAL A 127 -12.17 7.11 -9.30
C VAL A 127 -12.55 5.63 -9.39
N ASP A 128 -11.58 4.75 -9.64
CA ASP A 128 -11.81 3.30 -9.74
C ASP A 128 -12.36 2.73 -8.43
N LEU A 129 -11.79 3.11 -7.30
CA LEU A 129 -12.27 2.69 -5.98
C LEU A 129 -13.69 3.19 -5.70
N ALA A 130 -14.02 4.44 -6.08
CA ALA A 130 -15.38 4.96 -5.97
C ALA A 130 -16.37 4.20 -6.86
N LEU A 131 -15.96 3.82 -8.07
CA LEU A 131 -16.79 3.01 -8.98
C LEU A 131 -17.05 1.60 -8.43
N TRP A 132 -16.06 0.95 -7.84
CA TRP A 132 -16.24 -0.35 -7.20
C TRP A 132 -17.13 -0.28 -5.95
N ASP A 133 -16.98 0.76 -5.14
CA ASP A 133 -17.86 1.00 -3.98
C ASP A 133 -19.32 1.19 -4.44
N LEU A 134 -19.52 2.05 -5.46
CA LEU A 134 -20.85 2.25 -6.06
C LEU A 134 -21.43 0.94 -6.61
N LYS A 135 -20.64 0.19 -7.37
CA LYS A 135 -21.08 -1.10 -7.95
C LYS A 135 -21.50 -2.10 -6.88
N GLY A 136 -20.72 -2.21 -5.80
CA GLY A 136 -21.05 -3.08 -4.68
C GLY A 136 -22.36 -2.67 -3.99
N LYS A 137 -22.56 -1.37 -3.76
CA LYS A 137 -23.79 -0.82 -3.19
C LYS A 137 -25.00 -1.06 -4.11
N LEU A 138 -24.88 -0.84 -5.41
CA LEU A 138 -25.96 -1.10 -6.38
C LEU A 138 -26.36 -2.58 -6.44
N LEU A 139 -25.39 -3.48 -6.30
CA LEU A 139 -25.63 -4.93 -6.31
C LEU A 139 -25.91 -5.51 -4.93
N GLN A 140 -25.85 -4.69 -3.87
CA GLN A 140 -26.03 -5.12 -2.47
C GLN A 140 -25.08 -6.28 -2.10
N ARG A 141 -23.79 -6.15 -2.53
CA ARG A 141 -22.75 -7.14 -2.27
C ARG A 141 -21.44 -6.45 -1.87
N PRO A 142 -20.66 -7.07 -0.97
CA PRO A 142 -19.32 -6.62 -0.69
C PRO A 142 -18.42 -6.80 -1.92
N VAL A 143 -17.46 -5.89 -2.11
CA VAL A 143 -16.61 -5.91 -3.31
C VAL A 143 -15.81 -7.20 -3.45
N TYR A 144 -15.35 -7.82 -2.36
CA TYR A 144 -14.59 -9.08 -2.46
C TYR A 144 -15.40 -10.20 -3.11
N GLU A 145 -16.74 -10.26 -2.97
CA GLU A 145 -17.57 -11.22 -3.69
C GLU A 145 -17.65 -10.90 -5.19
N LEU A 146 -17.71 -9.62 -5.56
CA LEU A 146 -17.81 -9.19 -6.95
C LEU A 146 -16.54 -9.45 -7.76
N ILE A 147 -15.40 -9.62 -7.10
CA ILE A 147 -14.12 -9.92 -7.74
C ILE A 147 -13.70 -11.39 -7.59
N GLY A 148 -14.64 -12.27 -7.19
CA GLY A 148 -14.44 -13.72 -7.19
C GLY A 148 -14.10 -14.35 -5.85
N GLY A 149 -14.12 -13.58 -4.75
CA GLY A 149 -13.88 -14.09 -3.39
C GLY A 149 -15.16 -14.63 -2.70
N PRO A 150 -15.04 -15.06 -1.43
CA PRO A 150 -13.78 -15.08 -0.67
C PRO A 150 -12.88 -16.27 -1.05
N ALA A 151 -11.55 -16.03 -1.14
CA ALA A 151 -10.54 -17.07 -1.34
C ALA A 151 -10.08 -17.69 0.00
N ARG A 152 -10.41 -17.07 1.12
CA ARG A 152 -10.04 -17.48 2.48
C ARG A 152 -11.06 -16.98 3.52
N GLU A 153 -11.05 -17.57 4.71
CA GLU A 153 -11.94 -17.16 5.80
C GLU A 153 -11.47 -15.85 6.48
N ARG A 154 -10.15 -15.65 6.53
CA ARG A 154 -9.50 -14.48 7.11
C ARG A 154 -8.14 -14.26 6.46
N ILE A 155 -7.64 -13.03 6.51
CA ILE A 155 -6.34 -12.66 5.93
C ILE A 155 -5.31 -12.71 7.04
N GLU A 156 -4.23 -13.48 6.84
CA GLU A 156 -3.07 -13.42 7.71
C GLU A 156 -2.28 -12.14 7.44
N CYS A 157 -1.82 -11.48 8.53
CA CYS A 157 -1.19 -10.18 8.49
C CYS A 157 0.25 -10.24 8.95
N TYR A 158 1.13 -9.48 8.31
CA TYR A 158 2.37 -9.06 8.92
C TYR A 158 2.32 -7.59 9.34
N ALA A 159 3.04 -7.28 10.42
CA ALA A 159 3.16 -5.92 10.91
C ALA A 159 4.34 -5.20 10.25
N THR A 160 4.17 -3.95 9.82
CA THR A 160 5.26 -3.10 9.34
C THR A 160 5.60 -2.04 10.36
N GLY A 161 6.88 -1.97 10.74
CA GLY A 161 7.44 -1.00 11.67
C GLY A 161 8.60 -1.55 12.48
N ASN A 162 9.27 -0.68 13.26
CA ASN A 162 10.44 -1.06 14.04
C ASN A 162 10.12 -1.33 15.53
N ASP A 163 8.88 -1.19 15.97
CA ASP A 163 8.40 -1.53 17.31
C ASP A 163 8.03 -3.02 17.41
N THR A 164 9.00 -3.91 17.14
CA THR A 164 8.78 -5.36 17.00
C THR A 164 8.30 -6.03 18.29
N ASP A 165 8.67 -5.51 19.46
CA ASP A 165 8.11 -5.92 20.75
C ASP A 165 6.59 -5.73 20.80
N TRP A 166 6.12 -4.56 20.36
CA TRP A 166 4.70 -4.25 20.27
C TRP A 166 3.96 -5.13 19.25
N HIS A 167 4.60 -5.44 18.11
CA HIS A 167 4.04 -6.37 17.13
C HIS A 167 3.82 -7.77 17.74
N MET A 168 4.77 -8.26 18.53
CA MET A 168 4.65 -9.58 19.20
C MET A 168 3.54 -9.57 20.26
N GLU A 169 3.42 -8.51 21.04
CA GLU A 169 2.34 -8.35 22.01
C GLU A 169 0.94 -8.37 21.36
N MET A 170 0.81 -7.81 20.15
CA MET A 170 -0.43 -7.82 19.38
C MET A 170 -0.70 -9.15 18.65
N GLY A 171 0.19 -10.15 18.80
CA GLY A 171 0.02 -11.49 18.24
C GLY A 171 0.37 -11.65 16.77
N PHE A 172 1.11 -10.71 16.16
CA PHE A 172 1.63 -10.89 14.81
C PHE A 172 2.72 -11.98 14.78
N LYS A 173 2.73 -12.79 13.75
CA LYS A 173 3.73 -13.86 13.53
C LYS A 173 4.75 -13.51 12.45
N ALA A 174 4.62 -12.33 11.88
CA ALA A 174 5.52 -11.81 10.85
C ALA A 174 5.66 -10.30 11.04
N THR A 175 6.88 -9.77 10.83
CA THR A 175 7.16 -8.33 10.97
C THR A 175 8.16 -7.86 9.93
N LYS A 176 7.88 -6.70 9.32
CA LYS A 176 8.74 -6.03 8.34
C LYS A 176 9.38 -4.80 8.95
N LEU A 177 10.69 -4.72 8.90
CA LEU A 177 11.49 -3.64 9.44
C LEU A 177 11.72 -2.56 8.37
N ALA A 178 11.70 -1.29 8.76
CA ALA A 178 12.26 -0.22 7.95
C ALA A 178 13.79 -0.19 8.17
N CYS A 179 14.57 -0.39 7.10
CA CYS A 179 16.02 -0.43 7.15
C CYS A 179 16.59 0.96 7.49
N PRO A 180 17.45 1.08 8.53
CA PRO A 180 17.92 2.40 8.95
C PRO A 180 19.08 2.97 8.14
N TYR A 181 19.95 2.13 7.55
CA TYR A 181 21.21 2.59 6.95
C TYR A 181 21.35 2.10 5.50
N GLY A 182 21.93 2.97 4.64
CA GLY A 182 22.18 2.71 3.23
C GLY A 182 23.58 3.11 2.81
N PRO A 183 23.91 3.08 1.50
CA PRO A 183 25.24 3.42 0.97
C PRO A 183 25.75 4.79 1.43
N SER A 184 24.87 5.77 1.62
CA SER A 184 25.21 7.12 2.08
C SER A 184 25.75 7.17 3.52
N ASP A 185 25.60 6.11 4.31
CA ASP A 185 26.15 6.00 5.67
C ASP A 185 27.58 5.47 5.71
N GLY A 186 28.16 5.21 4.53
CA GLY A 186 29.55 4.83 4.36
C GLY A 186 29.87 3.38 4.76
N LEU A 187 31.15 3.13 5.03
CA LEU A 187 31.68 1.77 5.20
C LEU A 187 31.07 0.97 6.37
N ARG A 188 30.54 1.65 7.38
CA ARG A 188 29.96 1.01 8.57
C ARG A 188 28.48 0.63 8.40
N ALA A 189 27.81 1.11 7.35
CA ALA A 189 26.37 0.94 7.17
C ALA A 189 25.91 -0.53 7.23
N LEU A 190 26.66 -1.43 6.60
CA LEU A 190 26.35 -2.88 6.63
C LEU A 190 26.46 -3.46 8.04
N ALA A 191 27.50 -3.08 8.79
CA ALA A 191 27.64 -3.56 10.17
C ALA A 191 26.57 -3.03 11.09
N MET A 192 26.19 -1.76 10.93
CA MET A 192 25.09 -1.14 11.71
C MET A 192 23.74 -1.74 11.39
N ASN A 193 23.46 -2.08 10.13
CA ASN A 193 22.26 -2.80 9.75
C ASN A 193 22.23 -4.22 10.32
N GLU A 194 23.39 -4.92 10.32
CA GLU A 194 23.49 -6.24 10.91
C GLU A 194 23.20 -6.22 12.41
N GLU A 195 23.78 -5.29 13.16
CA GLU A 195 23.54 -5.12 14.59
C GLU A 195 22.04 -4.85 14.85
N PHE A 196 21.43 -3.97 14.08
CA PHE A 196 20.01 -3.68 14.15
C PHE A 196 19.15 -4.93 13.89
N ILE A 197 19.37 -5.64 12.77
CA ILE A 197 18.59 -6.82 12.39
C ILE A 197 18.82 -7.97 13.37
N ALA A 198 20.06 -8.19 13.83
CA ALA A 198 20.40 -9.18 14.85
C ALA A 198 19.61 -8.94 16.15
N SER A 199 19.56 -7.69 16.60
CA SER A 199 18.78 -7.31 17.79
C SER A 199 17.29 -7.62 17.66
N LYS A 200 16.72 -7.35 16.46
CA LYS A 200 15.31 -7.64 16.19
C LYS A 200 15.04 -9.14 16.07
N ARG A 201 15.91 -9.88 15.38
CA ARG A 201 15.82 -11.35 15.30
C ARG A 201 15.91 -12.00 16.69
N HIS A 202 16.81 -11.53 17.53
CA HIS A 202 16.92 -12.00 18.91
C HIS A 202 15.63 -11.77 19.70
N LEU A 203 15.00 -10.60 19.53
CA LEU A 203 13.77 -10.24 20.22
C LEU A 203 12.58 -11.09 19.76
N VAL A 204 12.39 -11.24 18.45
CA VAL A 204 11.21 -11.95 17.92
C VAL A 204 11.37 -13.47 17.90
N GLY A 205 12.60 -13.99 17.95
CA GLY A 205 12.92 -15.43 17.88
C GLY A 205 12.81 -16.00 16.46
N ASP A 206 13.21 -17.27 16.30
CA ASP A 206 13.30 -17.94 14.99
C ASP A 206 11.96 -18.35 14.38
N ALA A 207 10.89 -18.37 15.17
CA ALA A 207 9.55 -18.78 14.73
C ALA A 207 8.76 -17.64 14.04
N VAL A 208 9.26 -16.40 14.11
CA VAL A 208 8.63 -15.22 13.52
C VAL A 208 9.29 -14.89 12.19
N ASP A 209 8.50 -14.70 11.15
CA ASP A 209 8.99 -14.23 9.86
C ASP A 209 9.47 -12.77 9.99
N LEU A 210 10.73 -12.53 9.64
CA LEU A 210 11.34 -11.21 9.67
C LEU A 210 11.66 -10.75 8.25
N MET A 211 11.22 -9.56 7.88
CA MET A 211 11.42 -8.96 6.58
C MET A 211 12.07 -7.57 6.72
N VAL A 212 12.67 -7.07 5.66
CA VAL A 212 13.30 -5.74 5.64
C VAL A 212 12.89 -4.98 4.40
N ASP A 213 12.45 -3.74 4.59
CA ASP A 213 12.18 -2.77 3.56
C ASP A 213 13.32 -1.74 3.49
N CYS A 214 13.95 -1.63 2.32
CA CYS A 214 15.09 -0.75 2.06
C CYS A 214 14.68 0.59 1.43
N TRP A 215 13.43 0.73 1.09
CA TRP A 215 12.77 1.92 0.59
C TRP A 215 13.58 2.74 -0.42
N MET A 216 14.02 2.06 -1.50
CA MET A 216 14.76 2.64 -2.65
C MET A 216 16.11 3.29 -2.28
N ALA A 217 16.70 2.93 -1.14
CA ALA A 217 17.92 3.58 -0.67
C ALA A 217 19.21 2.95 -1.18
N PHE A 218 19.14 1.74 -1.76
CA PHE A 218 20.31 0.97 -2.13
C PHE A 218 20.68 1.12 -3.61
N ASP A 219 21.90 0.76 -3.93
CA ASP A 219 22.32 0.34 -5.26
C ASP A 219 22.49 -1.20 -5.29
N VAL A 220 22.70 -1.75 -6.49
CA VAL A 220 22.80 -3.20 -6.67
C VAL A 220 23.93 -3.81 -5.84
N ASP A 221 25.11 -3.16 -5.79
CA ASP A 221 26.26 -3.70 -5.07
C ASP A 221 26.05 -3.71 -3.56
N PHE A 222 25.50 -2.63 -3.01
CA PHE A 222 25.16 -2.59 -1.59
C PHE A 222 24.05 -3.60 -1.23
N ALA A 223 23.02 -3.75 -2.06
CA ALA A 223 21.95 -4.71 -1.85
C ALA A 223 22.46 -6.15 -1.81
N VAL A 224 23.39 -6.51 -2.71
CA VAL A 224 24.01 -7.84 -2.70
C VAL A 224 24.81 -8.08 -1.42
N ARG A 225 25.69 -7.14 -1.04
CA ARG A 225 26.49 -7.26 0.20
C ARG A 225 25.58 -7.29 1.44
N PHE A 226 24.50 -6.53 1.43
CA PHE A 226 23.50 -6.54 2.50
C PHE A 226 22.86 -7.95 2.61
N ALA A 227 22.33 -8.48 1.51
CA ALA A 227 21.70 -9.79 1.49
C ALA A 227 22.64 -10.90 2.00
N GLU A 228 23.89 -10.93 1.51
CA GLU A 228 24.91 -11.88 1.93
C GLU A 228 25.18 -11.81 3.44
N ARG A 229 25.30 -10.59 3.96
CA ARG A 229 25.58 -10.37 5.38
C ARG A 229 24.38 -10.70 6.28
N MET A 230 23.15 -10.53 5.78
CA MET A 230 21.91 -10.80 6.53
C MET A 230 21.50 -12.30 6.50
N ARG A 231 22.13 -13.17 5.75
CA ARG A 231 21.77 -14.61 5.67
C ARG A 231 21.64 -15.31 7.01
N PRO A 232 22.50 -15.07 8.03
CA PRO A 232 22.34 -15.72 9.34
C PRO A 232 21.01 -15.40 10.03
N TYR A 233 20.38 -14.28 9.68
CA TYR A 233 19.14 -13.82 10.30
C TYR A 233 17.88 -14.30 9.58
N LYS A 234 18.01 -15.08 8.51
CA LYS A 234 16.90 -15.76 7.81
C LYS A 234 15.76 -14.79 7.47
N LEU A 235 16.07 -13.71 6.75
CA LEU A 235 15.05 -12.78 6.26
C LEU A 235 14.14 -13.51 5.28
N ARG A 236 12.81 -13.35 5.46
CA ARG A 236 11.82 -13.92 4.55
C ARG A 236 11.88 -13.25 3.17
N TRP A 237 12.09 -11.92 3.14
CA TRP A 237 12.39 -11.17 1.92
C TRP A 237 13.14 -9.86 2.20
N ILE A 238 13.70 -9.31 1.13
CA ILE A 238 14.31 -7.97 1.08
C ILE A 238 13.48 -7.16 0.08
N GLU A 239 12.96 -6.01 0.53
CA GLU A 239 11.98 -5.21 -0.17
C GLU A 239 12.59 -3.91 -0.68
N ASP A 240 12.14 -3.48 -1.87
CA ASP A 240 12.27 -2.16 -2.48
C ASP A 240 13.71 -1.58 -2.40
N CYS A 241 14.70 -2.40 -2.79
CA CYS A 241 16.10 -2.02 -2.68
C CYS A 241 16.47 -0.81 -3.56
N LEU A 242 15.96 -0.77 -4.81
CA LEU A 242 16.41 0.12 -5.87
C LEU A 242 15.33 1.15 -6.24
N MET A 243 15.75 2.23 -6.89
CA MET A 243 14.82 3.20 -7.45
C MET A 243 13.85 2.51 -8.43
N PRO A 244 12.56 2.94 -8.50
CA PRO A 244 11.51 2.20 -9.21
C PRO A 244 11.69 2.16 -10.74
N ASP A 245 12.43 3.08 -11.31
CA ASP A 245 12.74 3.16 -12.75
C ASP A 245 14.01 2.38 -13.14
N ASP A 246 14.78 1.86 -12.18
CA ASP A 246 15.95 1.02 -12.43
C ASP A 246 15.57 -0.44 -12.69
N LEU A 247 14.78 -0.69 -13.74
CA LEU A 247 14.37 -2.04 -14.12
C LEU A 247 15.55 -2.94 -14.55
N ALA A 248 16.64 -2.35 -15.03
CA ALA A 248 17.84 -3.08 -15.37
C ALA A 248 18.58 -3.54 -14.12
N GLY A 249 18.72 -2.65 -13.13
CA GLY A 249 19.27 -2.98 -11.81
C GLY A 249 18.46 -4.05 -11.09
N GLN A 250 17.12 -4.02 -11.16
CA GLN A 250 16.26 -5.07 -10.60
C GLN A 250 16.58 -6.44 -11.20
N ALA A 251 16.74 -6.53 -12.52
CA ALA A 251 17.10 -7.79 -13.19
C ALA A 251 18.52 -8.25 -12.81
N GLU A 252 19.50 -7.33 -12.71
CA GLU A 252 20.86 -7.63 -12.28
C GLU A 252 20.90 -8.08 -10.81
N LEU A 253 20.12 -7.42 -9.92
CA LEU A 253 20.01 -7.81 -8.52
C LEU A 253 19.51 -9.24 -8.39
N ARG A 254 18.44 -9.61 -9.10
CA ARG A 254 17.92 -10.99 -9.15
C ARG A 254 18.98 -11.99 -9.61
N ARG A 255 19.74 -11.64 -10.65
CA ARG A 255 20.80 -12.53 -11.16
C ARG A 255 21.89 -12.79 -10.12
N ARG A 256 22.22 -11.79 -9.32
CA ARG A 256 23.25 -11.89 -8.26
C ARG A 256 22.72 -12.51 -6.96
N LEU A 257 21.42 -12.49 -6.73
CA LEU A 257 20.74 -13.02 -5.53
C LEU A 257 19.69 -14.08 -5.90
N PRO A 258 20.09 -15.21 -6.53
CA PRO A 258 19.12 -16.19 -7.04
C PRO A 258 18.37 -16.96 -5.95
N ALA A 259 18.91 -17.00 -4.72
CA ALA A 259 18.34 -17.73 -3.58
C ALA A 259 17.57 -16.86 -2.60
N ASP A 260 17.64 -15.53 -2.75
CA ASP A 260 16.98 -14.58 -1.83
C ASP A 260 15.61 -14.17 -2.40
N THR A 261 14.60 -14.04 -1.56
CA THR A 261 13.30 -13.52 -1.98
C THR A 261 13.37 -12.01 -2.09
N LEU A 262 13.11 -11.47 -3.28
CA LEU A 262 13.08 -10.04 -3.57
C LEU A 262 11.66 -9.57 -3.84
N THR A 263 11.30 -8.46 -3.22
CA THR A 263 9.96 -7.87 -3.38
C THR A 263 10.06 -6.40 -3.73
N THR A 264 9.12 -5.91 -4.55
CA THR A 264 9.06 -4.50 -4.96
C THR A 264 7.74 -4.20 -5.65
N GLY A 265 7.48 -2.93 -5.95
CA GLY A 265 6.36 -2.53 -6.80
C GLY A 265 5.44 -1.47 -6.20
N GLU A 266 5.63 -1.03 -4.97
CA GLU A 266 4.79 0.02 -4.38
C GLU A 266 4.88 1.34 -5.17
N HIS A 267 6.04 1.62 -5.76
CA HIS A 267 6.29 2.80 -6.58
C HIS A 267 6.14 2.55 -8.09
N TRP A 268 5.57 1.42 -8.50
CA TRP A 268 5.19 1.15 -9.89
C TRP A 268 3.72 1.47 -10.12
N TYR A 269 3.46 2.47 -10.95
CA TYR A 269 2.11 3.06 -11.09
C TYR A 269 1.31 2.56 -12.28
N THR A 270 1.92 1.75 -13.16
CA THR A 270 1.28 1.18 -14.35
C THR A 270 1.59 -0.31 -14.50
N LEU A 271 0.90 -1.00 -15.43
CA LEU A 271 1.11 -2.43 -15.66
C LEU A 271 2.48 -2.77 -16.27
N GLY A 272 3.11 -1.81 -16.97
CA GLY A 272 4.36 -2.03 -17.72
C GLY A 272 5.52 -2.55 -16.86
N PRO A 273 5.90 -1.89 -15.75
CA PRO A 273 6.94 -2.37 -14.85
C PRO A 273 6.68 -3.78 -14.33
N PHE A 274 5.45 -4.10 -13.91
CA PHE A 274 5.07 -5.44 -13.44
C PHE A 274 5.17 -6.50 -14.53
N SER A 275 4.72 -6.20 -15.75
CA SER A 275 4.86 -7.11 -16.89
C SER A 275 6.33 -7.35 -17.25
N ASN A 276 7.18 -6.30 -17.19
CA ASN A 276 8.61 -6.42 -17.42
C ASN A 276 9.27 -7.28 -16.33
N ALA A 277 8.93 -7.05 -15.06
CA ALA A 277 9.46 -7.81 -13.95
C ALA A 277 9.03 -9.28 -13.98
N ALA A 278 7.78 -9.57 -14.33
CA ALA A 278 7.29 -10.93 -14.54
C ALA A 278 8.04 -11.66 -15.63
N ALA A 279 8.21 -11.02 -16.81
CA ALA A 279 8.93 -11.60 -17.94
C ALA A 279 10.43 -11.90 -17.64
N ARG A 280 11.03 -11.13 -16.74
CA ARG A 280 12.44 -11.26 -16.34
C ARG A 280 12.66 -12.02 -15.03
N HIS A 281 11.58 -12.39 -14.34
CA HIS A 281 11.61 -12.92 -12.98
C HIS A 281 12.47 -12.07 -12.03
N SER A 282 12.38 -10.73 -12.14
CA SER A 282 13.23 -9.83 -11.37
C SER A 282 12.73 -9.54 -9.95
N ALA A 283 11.52 -10.01 -9.59
CA ALA A 283 10.99 -10.04 -8.24
C ALA A 283 10.14 -11.30 -8.04
N ASP A 284 9.98 -11.74 -6.80
CA ASP A 284 9.20 -12.92 -6.40
C ASP A 284 7.79 -12.54 -5.92
N ILE A 285 7.65 -11.35 -5.37
CA ILE A 285 6.38 -10.81 -4.86
C ILE A 285 6.22 -9.40 -5.39
N PHE A 286 5.07 -9.11 -5.99
CA PHE A 286 4.70 -7.76 -6.37
C PHE A 286 3.91 -7.06 -5.27
N GLN A 287 4.24 -5.81 -5.00
CA GLN A 287 3.65 -5.02 -3.92
C GLN A 287 2.99 -3.72 -4.40
N PRO A 288 2.01 -3.79 -5.34
CA PRO A 288 1.32 -2.58 -5.77
C PRO A 288 0.57 -1.94 -4.60
N ASP A 289 0.47 -0.62 -4.56
CA ASP A 289 -0.46 0.07 -3.66
C ASP A 289 -1.80 0.30 -4.37
N ILE A 290 -2.89 -0.14 -3.76
CA ILE A 290 -4.23 -0.08 -4.37
C ILE A 290 -4.70 1.38 -4.56
N GLY A 291 -4.28 2.27 -3.68
CA GLY A 291 -4.57 3.70 -3.82
C GLY A 291 -3.67 4.41 -4.85
N TRP A 292 -2.59 3.75 -5.37
CA TRP A 292 -1.60 4.40 -6.22
C TRP A 292 -1.52 3.82 -7.64
N ALA A 293 -1.74 2.51 -7.79
CA ALA A 293 -1.49 1.76 -9.03
C ALA A 293 -2.74 1.57 -9.91
N GLY A 294 -3.62 2.56 -9.96
CA GLY A 294 -4.84 2.51 -10.77
C GLY A 294 -6.03 1.84 -10.10
N GLY A 295 -6.06 1.79 -8.77
CA GLY A 295 -7.18 1.27 -8.00
C GLY A 295 -7.27 -0.25 -7.96
N LEU A 296 -8.44 -0.75 -7.58
CA LEU A 296 -8.70 -2.19 -7.50
C LEU A 296 -8.56 -2.87 -8.87
N THR A 297 -9.11 -2.27 -9.94
CA THR A 297 -9.01 -2.82 -11.30
C THR A 297 -7.55 -2.96 -11.74
N GLY A 298 -6.71 -1.96 -11.46
CA GLY A 298 -5.28 -2.00 -11.75
C GLY A 298 -4.59 -3.14 -11.00
N CYS A 299 -4.82 -3.24 -9.71
CA CYS A 299 -4.20 -4.27 -8.86
C CYS A 299 -4.67 -5.70 -9.19
N LEU A 300 -5.92 -5.89 -9.61
CA LEU A 300 -6.39 -7.18 -10.11
C LEU A 300 -5.65 -7.60 -11.39
N LYS A 301 -5.41 -6.67 -12.32
CA LYS A 301 -4.61 -6.96 -13.52
C LYS A 301 -3.16 -7.30 -13.16
N ILE A 302 -2.57 -6.60 -12.17
CA ILE A 302 -1.23 -6.91 -11.66
C ILE A 302 -1.22 -8.31 -11.01
N ALA A 303 -2.25 -8.67 -10.26
CA ALA A 303 -2.38 -10.00 -9.66
C ALA A 303 -2.43 -11.11 -10.72
N HIS A 304 -3.15 -10.90 -11.83
CA HIS A 304 -3.19 -11.87 -12.93
C HIS A 304 -1.85 -11.96 -13.68
N ILE A 305 -1.11 -10.84 -13.83
CA ILE A 305 0.26 -10.86 -14.38
C ILE A 305 1.17 -11.69 -13.47
N ALA A 306 1.11 -11.47 -12.17
CA ALA A 306 1.88 -12.22 -11.17
C ALA A 306 1.51 -13.71 -11.20
N GLU A 307 0.22 -14.05 -11.19
CA GLU A 307 -0.27 -15.41 -11.24
C GLU A 307 0.23 -16.16 -12.48
N GLY A 308 0.12 -15.55 -13.66
CA GLY A 308 0.61 -16.13 -14.91
C GLY A 308 2.12 -16.37 -14.95
N ALA A 309 2.90 -15.68 -14.10
CA ALA A 309 4.33 -15.87 -13.92
C ALA A 309 4.68 -16.75 -12.71
N GLY A 310 3.71 -17.31 -11.99
CA GLY A 310 3.91 -18.09 -10.77
C GLY A 310 4.35 -17.25 -9.56
N LEU A 311 4.03 -15.96 -9.55
CA LEU A 311 4.43 -15.01 -8.51
C LEU A 311 3.26 -14.68 -7.58
N SER A 312 3.58 -14.22 -6.38
CA SER A 312 2.60 -13.69 -5.43
C SER A 312 2.43 -12.17 -5.57
N VAL A 313 1.30 -11.67 -5.06
CA VAL A 313 1.02 -10.24 -4.92
C VAL A 313 0.61 -9.93 -3.49
N ILE A 314 1.28 -8.97 -2.85
CA ILE A 314 0.96 -8.51 -1.50
C ILE A 314 0.91 -6.98 -1.54
N PRO A 315 -0.26 -6.35 -1.62
CA PRO A 315 -0.34 -4.90 -1.76
C PRO A 315 0.34 -4.16 -0.61
N HIS A 316 1.14 -3.13 -0.95
CA HIS A 316 1.76 -2.21 0.00
C HIS A 316 0.70 -1.58 0.91
N ALA A 317 0.91 -1.63 2.23
CA ALA A 317 -0.01 -1.15 3.25
C ALA A 317 -1.49 -1.56 2.99
N GLY A 318 -1.69 -2.70 2.32
CA GLY A 318 -2.99 -3.10 1.79
C GLY A 318 -4.06 -3.21 2.86
N LEU A 319 -3.71 -3.74 4.03
CA LEU A 319 -4.67 -3.92 5.11
C LEU A 319 -4.96 -2.65 5.93
N ASN A 320 -4.28 -1.54 5.63
CA ASN A 320 -4.59 -0.23 6.21
C ASN A 320 -5.74 0.51 5.49
N THR A 321 -6.38 -0.17 4.56
CA THR A 321 -7.57 0.33 3.87
C THR A 321 -8.59 -0.78 3.67
N PRO A 322 -9.90 -0.51 3.66
CA PRO A 322 -10.91 -1.51 3.32
C PRO A 322 -10.72 -2.02 1.89
N TYR A 323 -10.20 -1.19 0.99
CA TYR A 323 -9.93 -1.57 -0.40
C TYR A 323 -8.95 -2.74 -0.49
N GLY A 324 -7.84 -2.67 0.24
CA GLY A 324 -6.84 -3.73 0.29
C GLY A 324 -7.30 -4.94 1.09
N GLN A 325 -8.14 -4.76 2.11
CA GLN A 325 -8.74 -5.87 2.83
C GLN A 325 -9.67 -6.69 1.93
N HIS A 326 -10.50 -6.03 1.09
CA HIS A 326 -11.32 -6.73 0.09
C HIS A 326 -10.48 -7.42 -0.98
N PHE A 327 -9.38 -6.81 -1.45
CA PHE A 327 -8.44 -7.45 -2.36
C PHE A 327 -7.82 -8.70 -1.73
N GLY A 328 -7.24 -8.59 -0.53
CA GLY A 328 -6.60 -9.70 0.17
C GLY A 328 -7.56 -10.84 0.51
N MET A 329 -8.86 -10.53 0.73
CA MET A 329 -9.89 -11.54 0.96
C MET A 329 -10.23 -12.36 -0.28
N ALA A 330 -10.12 -11.75 -1.46
CA ALA A 330 -10.60 -12.33 -2.72
C ALA A 330 -9.50 -12.97 -3.58
N VAL A 331 -8.29 -12.38 -3.60
CA VAL A 331 -7.24 -12.75 -4.56
C VAL A 331 -6.45 -13.98 -4.08
N PRO A 332 -6.49 -15.12 -4.82
CA PRO A 332 -5.87 -16.38 -4.37
C PRO A 332 -4.35 -16.29 -4.20
N ASN A 333 -3.64 -15.64 -5.13
CA ASN A 333 -2.17 -15.48 -5.08
C ASN A 333 -1.72 -14.29 -4.22
N SER A 334 -2.58 -13.81 -3.30
CA SER A 334 -2.25 -12.84 -2.24
C SER A 334 -2.28 -13.55 -0.88
N PRO A 335 -1.25 -14.31 -0.52
CA PRO A 335 -1.29 -15.23 0.63
C PRO A 335 -1.21 -14.52 1.97
N LEU A 336 -0.76 -13.28 1.99
CA LEU A 336 -0.45 -12.50 3.20
C LEU A 336 -0.84 -11.03 2.96
N GLY A 337 -1.11 -10.27 4.03
CA GLY A 337 -1.41 -8.86 3.91
C GLY A 337 -0.54 -7.98 4.80
N GLU A 338 -0.17 -6.81 4.31
CA GLU A 338 0.59 -5.82 5.05
C GLU A 338 -0.30 -4.95 5.93
N TYR A 339 0.05 -4.84 7.21
CA TYR A 339 -0.53 -3.88 8.13
C TYR A 339 0.57 -2.98 8.72
N PHE A 340 0.61 -1.72 8.28
CA PHE A 340 1.48 -0.71 8.88
C PHE A 340 0.96 -0.34 10.27
N VAL A 341 1.76 -0.59 11.31
CA VAL A 341 1.41 -0.31 12.69
C VAL A 341 1.75 1.14 13.03
N ALA A 342 0.73 1.98 13.04
CA ALA A 342 0.86 3.40 13.38
C ALA A 342 0.65 3.68 14.88
N SER A 343 0.17 2.70 15.65
CA SER A 343 -0.03 2.87 17.09
C SER A 343 1.30 2.86 17.83
N ALA A 344 1.42 3.75 18.82
CA ALA A 344 2.52 3.70 19.77
C ALA A 344 2.38 2.49 20.69
N PRO A 345 3.50 1.91 21.20
CA PRO A 345 3.44 0.77 22.10
C PRO A 345 2.54 0.99 23.32
N GLY A 346 1.61 0.08 23.52
CA GLY A 346 0.59 0.15 24.56
C GLY A 346 -0.75 0.73 24.09
N VAL A 347 -0.82 1.35 22.92
CA VAL A 347 -2.06 1.93 22.37
C VAL A 347 -2.74 0.91 21.45
N PRO A 348 -3.96 0.43 21.74
CA PRO A 348 -4.68 -0.52 20.91
C PRO A 348 -4.92 0.00 19.48
N LEU A 349 -4.89 -0.91 18.48
CA LEU A 349 -5.03 -0.53 17.07
C LEU A 349 -6.35 0.18 16.76
N HIS A 350 -7.44 -0.15 17.45
CA HIS A 350 -8.74 0.47 17.23
C HIS A 350 -8.86 1.90 17.79
N GLU A 351 -7.89 2.34 18.61
CA GLU A 351 -7.84 3.71 19.13
C GLU A 351 -7.03 4.66 18.23
N VAL A 352 -6.30 4.15 17.24
CA VAL A 352 -5.62 5.01 16.26
C VAL A 352 -6.57 5.37 15.12
N ARG A 353 -6.23 6.42 14.38
CA ARG A 353 -7.00 6.84 13.22
C ARG A 353 -7.04 5.75 12.15
N LEU A 354 -8.24 5.39 11.74
CA LEU A 354 -8.50 4.35 10.77
C LEU A 354 -9.12 4.95 9.49
N THR A 355 -8.82 4.34 8.35
CA THR A 355 -9.59 4.61 7.13
C THR A 355 -11.04 4.13 7.34
N PRO A 356 -12.07 4.89 6.93
CA PRO A 356 -13.46 4.47 7.06
C PRO A 356 -13.69 3.06 6.51
N GLY A 357 -14.37 2.21 7.29
CA GLY A 357 -14.66 0.83 6.94
C GLY A 357 -13.56 -0.20 7.21
N MET A 358 -12.33 0.26 7.48
CA MET A 358 -11.19 -0.60 7.77
C MET A 358 -11.40 -1.38 9.07
N GLN A 359 -11.08 -2.68 9.05
CA GLN A 359 -11.03 -3.52 10.23
C GLN A 359 -9.59 -3.60 10.75
N THR A 360 -9.42 -3.67 12.08
CA THR A 360 -8.11 -3.83 12.71
C THR A 360 -7.75 -5.31 12.87
N PRO A 361 -6.47 -5.70 12.69
CA PRO A 361 -6.03 -7.06 12.95
C PRO A 361 -6.23 -7.47 14.42
N HIS A 362 -6.62 -8.72 14.59
CA HIS A 362 -6.68 -9.38 15.89
C HIS A 362 -5.85 -10.68 15.82
N ASN A 363 -4.88 -10.82 16.71
CA ASN A 363 -3.96 -11.97 16.75
C ASN A 363 -3.32 -12.27 15.37
N GLY A 364 -2.92 -11.22 14.63
CA GLY A 364 -2.30 -11.36 13.33
C GLY A 364 -3.25 -11.71 12.17
N PHE A 365 -4.56 -11.56 12.35
CA PHE A 365 -5.56 -11.80 11.30
C PHE A 365 -6.55 -10.66 11.18
N VAL A 366 -7.06 -10.42 9.96
CA VAL A 366 -8.14 -9.48 9.71
C VAL A 366 -9.17 -10.10 8.75
N THR A 367 -10.43 -9.69 8.91
CA THR A 367 -11.52 -10.01 7.99
C THR A 367 -12.25 -8.70 7.67
N PRO A 368 -12.43 -8.34 6.40
CA PRO A 368 -13.22 -7.16 6.04
C PRO A 368 -14.66 -7.31 6.52
N ASN A 369 -15.36 -6.21 6.73
CA ASN A 369 -16.79 -6.30 7.00
C ASN A 369 -17.55 -6.76 5.74
N GLY A 370 -18.69 -7.39 5.92
CA GLY A 370 -19.51 -7.95 4.82
C GLY A 370 -20.54 -6.99 4.23
N GLU A 371 -20.41 -5.69 4.52
CA GLU A 371 -21.35 -4.67 4.05
C GLU A 371 -21.19 -4.39 2.54
N PRO A 372 -22.26 -3.95 1.85
CA PRO A 372 -22.24 -3.62 0.44
C PRO A 372 -21.17 -2.55 0.10
N GLY A 373 -20.53 -2.70 -1.07
CA GLY A 373 -19.40 -1.89 -1.47
C GLY A 373 -18.15 -2.32 -0.72
N PHE A 374 -17.37 -1.35 -0.26
CA PHE A 374 -16.23 -1.58 0.63
C PHE A 374 -16.60 -1.48 2.12
N GLY A 375 -17.89 -1.35 2.44
CA GLY A 375 -18.34 -1.23 3.83
C GLY A 375 -17.83 0.00 4.56
N LEU A 376 -17.73 1.14 3.87
CA LEU A 376 -17.08 2.35 4.39
C LEU A 376 -17.81 2.99 5.57
N GLY A 377 -19.10 2.68 5.79
CA GLY A 377 -19.89 3.28 6.87
C GLY A 377 -20.08 4.80 6.77
N LEU A 378 -19.83 5.38 5.59
CA LEU A 378 -19.91 6.82 5.37
C LEU A 378 -21.32 7.27 4.96
N THR A 379 -21.68 8.50 5.34
CA THR A 379 -22.82 9.25 4.82
C THR A 379 -22.34 10.45 4.01
N LEU A 380 -23.18 10.99 3.13
CA LEU A 380 -22.83 12.20 2.37
C LEU A 380 -22.48 13.37 3.29
N ASP A 381 -23.22 13.56 4.38
CA ASP A 381 -22.90 14.60 5.39
C ASP A 381 -21.54 14.36 6.04
N GLY A 382 -21.21 13.08 6.34
CA GLY A 382 -19.90 12.70 6.86
C GLY A 382 -18.78 13.05 5.87
N ILE A 383 -18.98 12.75 4.59
CA ILE A 383 -18.03 13.09 3.52
C ILE A 383 -17.85 14.60 3.40
N HIS A 384 -18.93 15.38 3.42
CA HIS A 384 -18.85 16.85 3.36
C HIS A 384 -18.10 17.43 4.54
N LYS A 385 -18.26 16.88 5.75
CA LYS A 385 -17.51 17.32 6.95
C LYS A 385 -16.02 17.00 6.88
N MET A 386 -15.62 15.98 6.10
CA MET A 386 -14.21 15.64 5.87
C MET A 386 -13.53 16.57 4.86
N THR A 387 -14.29 17.30 4.03
CA THR A 387 -13.75 18.18 2.98
C THR A 387 -13.04 19.40 3.60
N VAL A 388 -11.88 19.75 3.01
CA VAL A 388 -11.04 20.90 3.43
C VAL A 388 -11.28 22.07 2.51
#